data_03a83dedae07937abca1fab7aa3f67a2
#
_entry.id   03a83dedae07937abca1fab7aa3f67a2
#
_cell.length_a   1.000
_cell.length_b   1.000
_cell.length_c   1.000
_cell.angle_alpha   90.00
_cell.angle_beta   90.00
_cell.angle_gamma   90.00
#
_symmetry.space_group_name_H-M   'P 1'
#
loop_
_entity.id
_entity.type
_entity.pdbx_description
1 polymer ?
#
loop_
_entity_poly.entity_id
_entity_poly.type
_entity_poly.pdbx_seq_one_letter_code
_entity_poly.pdbx_strand_id
1 'polypeptide(L)'
;MRYGIGVALVIIALAAACAKPAKAPEGILFKDDLAFLKAHTKVIVLSDAGGQAQVAVNPDLQGRVMTSTAAGLEGLSFGWINRELLTSGVNNAHINAFGGEDRFWLGPEGGQFSIFFKKGDPFDLDHWWTPPAVNEGAFDVASEDAGRIHFRKVMHLENYSGTAFDLEVNREVRLLGAADIAALGVPVPAGVKMAAYASANSITNLGANAWTKDTGLLSIWILGMFNPSPSTTIVIPFKTGPESELGPAVNDAYFGKVPADRLAVKDGVVFFSGDGKYRSKIGISPARVKPFAGSYDAANEVLTLVHLTVPQGATDYVNSMWEIQEKPFAGDVVNSYNDGPASPGAKPLGPFYELETSSPAAALGSGGTLVHVHTTMHFAGPKKALDEIARNVLGVGLEEIEKALRK
;
A
#
# COMPACT_ATOMS: atom_id res chain seq x y z
N MET A 1 -51.75 2.46 69.61
CA MET A 1 -50.62 3.02 68.87
C MET A 1 -50.30 2.09 67.69
N ARG A 2 -50.65 2.51 66.49
CA ARG A 2 -50.31 1.75 65.23
C ARG A 2 -49.32 2.55 64.48
N TYR A 3 -48.11 2.05 64.33
CA TYR A 3 -47.07 2.63 63.49
C TYR A 3 -47.21 2.15 62.04
N GLY A 4 -47.51 3.06 61.14
CA GLY A 4 -47.47 2.79 59.68
C GLY A 4 -46.07 2.97 59.16
N ILE A 5 -45.52 1.94 58.51
CA ILE A 5 -44.24 1.98 57.80
C ILE A 5 -44.53 2.36 56.35
N GLY A 6 -44.14 3.58 55.99
CA GLY A 6 -44.16 4.02 54.56
C GLY A 6 -42.97 3.48 53.79
N VAL A 7 -43.25 2.68 52.78
CA VAL A 7 -42.22 2.21 51.80
C VAL A 7 -42.13 3.26 50.70
N ALA A 8 -40.98 3.95 50.60
CA ALA A 8 -40.66 4.86 49.50
C ALA A 8 -40.15 4.02 48.32
N LEU A 9 -40.91 4.00 47.22
CA LEU A 9 -40.47 3.42 45.96
C LEU A 9 -39.54 4.41 45.24
N VAL A 10 -38.25 4.09 45.13
CA VAL A 10 -37.28 4.83 44.30
C VAL A 10 -37.37 4.27 42.89
N ILE A 11 -37.95 5.05 41.95
CA ILE A 11 -37.98 4.73 40.54
C ILE A 11 -36.64 5.24 39.94
N ILE A 12 -35.73 4.31 39.62
CA ILE A 12 -34.53 4.60 38.85
C ILE A 12 -34.92 4.63 37.35
N ALA A 13 -35.04 5.81 36.78
CA ALA A 13 -35.17 5.96 35.33
C ALA A 13 -33.84 5.68 34.64
N LEU A 14 -33.69 4.52 34.00
CA LEU A 14 -32.62 4.26 33.08
C LEU A 14 -32.85 5.14 31.82
N ALA A 15 -32.03 6.18 31.65
CA ALA A 15 -31.94 6.91 30.38
C ALA A 15 -31.19 6.01 29.40
N ALA A 16 -31.92 5.30 28.56
CA ALA A 16 -31.35 4.66 27.39
C ALA A 16 -30.90 5.77 26.42
N ALA A 17 -29.59 6.04 26.36
CA ALA A 17 -29.02 6.89 25.31
C ALA A 17 -29.27 6.18 23.96
N CYS A 18 -30.22 6.70 23.17
CA CYS A 18 -30.40 6.28 21.78
C CYS A 18 -29.13 6.67 21.01
N ALA A 19 -28.18 5.74 20.88
CA ALA A 19 -27.12 5.88 19.91
C ALA A 19 -27.77 5.96 18.52
N LYS A 20 -27.46 7.00 17.75
CA LYS A 20 -27.86 7.08 16.34
C LYS A 20 -27.36 5.79 15.66
N PRO A 21 -28.18 5.14 14.81
CA PRO A 21 -27.69 3.99 14.04
C PRO A 21 -26.48 4.43 13.24
N ALA A 22 -25.42 3.62 13.27
CA ALA A 22 -24.23 3.88 12.48
C ALA A 22 -24.64 3.96 10.99
N LYS A 23 -24.16 4.98 10.27
CA LYS A 23 -24.36 5.10 8.81
C LYS A 23 -23.84 3.82 8.16
N ALA A 24 -24.63 3.22 7.26
CA ALA A 24 -24.14 2.09 6.47
C ALA A 24 -22.92 2.55 5.66
N PRO A 25 -21.87 1.72 5.56
CA PRO A 25 -20.67 2.07 4.80
C PRO A 25 -21.00 2.29 3.33
N GLU A 26 -20.41 3.30 2.72
CA GLU A 26 -20.51 3.58 1.27
C GLU A 26 -19.36 2.85 0.55
N GLY A 27 -19.54 1.58 0.19
CA GLY A 27 -18.50 0.81 -0.49
C GLY A 27 -18.82 -0.67 -0.58
N ILE A 28 -17.90 -1.41 -1.16
CA ILE A 28 -17.99 -2.86 -1.33
C ILE A 28 -17.75 -3.53 0.03
N LEU A 29 -18.58 -4.50 0.38
CA LEU A 29 -18.40 -5.28 1.60
C LEU A 29 -17.40 -6.42 1.38
N PHE A 30 -16.68 -6.79 2.41
CA PHE A 30 -15.68 -7.85 2.35
C PHE A 30 -16.28 -9.20 1.91
N LYS A 31 -17.49 -9.53 2.34
CA LYS A 31 -18.19 -10.76 1.90
C LYS A 31 -18.38 -10.83 0.40
N ASP A 32 -18.66 -9.68 -0.25
CA ASP A 32 -18.94 -9.62 -1.69
C ASP A 32 -17.66 -9.79 -2.51
N ASP A 33 -16.54 -9.19 -2.06
CA ASP A 33 -15.23 -9.40 -2.66
C ASP A 33 -14.70 -10.81 -2.40
N LEU A 34 -14.86 -11.33 -1.18
CA LEU A 34 -14.43 -12.68 -0.85
C LEU A 34 -15.19 -13.74 -1.65
N ALA A 35 -16.51 -13.59 -1.80
CA ALA A 35 -17.32 -14.48 -2.62
C ALA A 35 -16.90 -14.42 -4.10
N PHE A 36 -16.68 -13.21 -4.63
CA PHE A 36 -16.18 -13.00 -5.97
C PHE A 36 -14.81 -13.65 -6.19
N LEU A 37 -13.85 -13.37 -5.32
CA LEU A 37 -12.49 -13.95 -5.43
C LEU A 37 -12.51 -15.48 -5.38
N LYS A 38 -13.28 -16.09 -4.47
CA LYS A 38 -13.42 -17.54 -4.36
C LYS A 38 -14.05 -18.19 -5.59
N ALA A 39 -14.88 -17.45 -6.33
CA ALA A 39 -15.49 -17.94 -7.57
C ALA A 39 -14.53 -17.91 -8.77
N HIS A 40 -13.48 -17.07 -8.76
CA HIS A 40 -12.63 -16.81 -9.91
C HIS A 40 -11.16 -17.19 -9.72
N THR A 41 -10.70 -17.38 -8.46
CA THR A 41 -9.30 -17.64 -8.16
C THR A 41 -9.14 -18.33 -6.81
N LYS A 42 -7.92 -18.80 -6.50
CA LYS A 42 -7.59 -19.36 -5.20
C LYS A 42 -7.44 -18.25 -4.16
N VAL A 43 -8.06 -18.43 -3.00
CA VAL A 43 -7.99 -17.48 -1.88
C VAL A 43 -7.76 -18.21 -0.57
N ILE A 44 -6.78 -17.74 0.19
CA ILE A 44 -6.52 -18.11 1.58
C ILE A 44 -6.90 -16.90 2.45
N VAL A 45 -7.63 -17.12 3.52
CA VAL A 45 -8.06 -16.03 4.42
C VAL A 45 -7.34 -16.18 5.75
N LEU A 46 -6.50 -15.20 6.07
CA LEU A 46 -5.99 -15.03 7.43
C LEU A 46 -7.05 -14.33 8.26
N SER A 47 -7.25 -14.78 9.50
CA SER A 47 -8.27 -14.22 10.38
C SER A 47 -7.82 -14.17 11.82
N ASP A 48 -8.19 -13.12 12.53
CA ASP A 48 -8.09 -13.08 13.98
C ASP A 48 -9.07 -14.06 14.63
N ALA A 49 -8.88 -14.34 15.91
CA ALA A 49 -9.73 -15.29 16.65
C ALA A 49 -11.22 -14.88 16.71
N GLY A 50 -11.50 -13.58 16.56
CA GLY A 50 -12.86 -13.03 16.56
C GLY A 50 -13.50 -12.95 15.18
N GLY A 51 -12.77 -13.24 14.12
CA GLY A 51 -13.24 -13.11 12.73
C GLY A 51 -13.50 -11.65 12.29
N GLN A 52 -12.97 -10.67 13.04
CA GLN A 52 -13.17 -9.25 12.73
C GLN A 52 -12.11 -8.73 11.78
N ALA A 53 -10.84 -8.95 12.08
CA ALA A 53 -9.74 -8.66 11.16
C ALA A 53 -9.53 -9.85 10.23
N GLN A 54 -9.76 -9.65 8.94
CA GLN A 54 -9.55 -10.69 7.92
C GLN A 54 -8.74 -10.15 6.75
N VAL A 55 -7.87 -11.00 6.17
CA VAL A 55 -7.00 -10.66 5.04
C VAL A 55 -7.10 -11.77 4.00
N ALA A 56 -7.55 -11.43 2.80
CA ALA A 56 -7.69 -12.34 1.67
C ALA A 56 -6.43 -12.34 0.82
N VAL A 57 -5.68 -13.45 0.81
CA VAL A 57 -4.41 -13.61 0.11
C VAL A 57 -4.58 -14.58 -1.06
N ASN A 58 -4.00 -14.23 -2.21
CA ASN A 58 -4.09 -15.01 -3.43
C ASN A 58 -2.74 -15.60 -3.84
N PRO A 59 -2.52 -16.91 -3.69
CA PRO A 59 -1.29 -17.59 -4.11
C PRO A 59 -1.05 -17.53 -5.62
N ASP A 60 -2.10 -17.65 -6.42
CA ASP A 60 -2.01 -17.70 -7.89
C ASP A 60 -1.62 -16.34 -8.51
N LEU A 61 -1.77 -15.26 -7.74
CA LEU A 61 -1.39 -13.90 -8.10
C LEU A 61 -0.20 -13.40 -7.24
N GLN A 62 0.91 -14.12 -7.23
CA GLN A 62 2.18 -13.76 -6.57
C GLN A 62 2.09 -13.61 -5.03
N GLY A 63 1.23 -14.38 -4.34
CA GLY A 63 1.00 -14.23 -2.91
C GLY A 63 0.45 -12.84 -2.52
N ARG A 64 -0.34 -12.25 -3.40
CA ARG A 64 -0.90 -10.90 -3.29
C ARG A 64 -1.96 -10.84 -2.21
N VAL A 65 -1.94 -9.82 -1.36
CA VAL A 65 -3.09 -9.47 -0.54
C VAL A 65 -4.10 -8.75 -1.43
N MET A 66 -5.25 -9.39 -1.67
CA MET A 66 -6.27 -8.83 -2.54
C MET A 66 -7.10 -7.77 -1.83
N THR A 67 -7.54 -8.06 -0.61
CA THR A 67 -8.31 -7.14 0.21
C THR A 67 -8.31 -7.58 1.66
N SER A 68 -8.65 -6.67 2.55
CA SER A 68 -8.81 -6.92 3.98
C SER A 68 -10.05 -6.22 4.54
N THR A 69 -10.41 -6.55 5.78
CA THR A 69 -11.49 -5.91 6.51
C THR A 69 -11.20 -5.85 8.00
N ALA A 70 -11.71 -4.82 8.67
CA ALA A 70 -11.62 -4.63 10.12
C ALA A 70 -12.93 -4.97 10.89
N ALA A 71 -13.96 -5.45 10.19
CA ALA A 71 -15.29 -5.64 10.78
C ALA A 71 -16.00 -6.93 10.30
N GLY A 72 -15.21 -7.96 10.02
CA GLY A 72 -15.72 -9.26 9.55
C GLY A 72 -16.36 -9.17 8.16
N LEU A 73 -17.21 -10.14 7.84
CA LEU A 73 -17.82 -10.26 6.52
C LEU A 73 -18.69 -9.05 6.13
N GLU A 74 -19.31 -8.38 7.07
CA GLU A 74 -20.15 -7.19 6.86
C GLU A 74 -19.34 -5.88 6.90
N GLY A 75 -18.04 -5.95 7.09
CA GLY A 75 -17.13 -4.80 7.04
C GLY A 75 -16.82 -4.36 5.61
N LEU A 76 -16.26 -3.14 5.48
CA LEU A 76 -15.73 -2.65 4.22
C LEU A 76 -14.59 -3.53 3.73
N SER A 77 -14.51 -3.68 2.43
CA SER A 77 -13.38 -4.22 1.67
C SER A 77 -12.46 -3.06 1.30
N PHE A 78 -11.20 -3.09 1.75
CA PHE A 78 -10.29 -1.95 1.58
C PHE A 78 -9.52 -1.97 0.26
N GLY A 79 -9.18 -3.18 -0.23
CA GLY A 79 -8.44 -3.36 -1.47
C GLY A 79 -9.28 -3.12 -2.71
N TRP A 80 -8.72 -2.45 -3.70
CA TRP A 80 -9.34 -2.39 -5.01
C TRP A 80 -9.08 -3.69 -5.79
N ILE A 81 -10.14 -4.23 -6.42
CA ILE A 81 -10.10 -5.48 -7.18
C ILE A 81 -10.64 -5.23 -8.59
N ASN A 82 -9.87 -5.57 -9.61
CA ASN A 82 -10.32 -5.51 -10.99
C ASN A 82 -11.18 -6.74 -11.34
N ARG A 83 -12.47 -6.64 -11.03
CA ARG A 83 -13.43 -7.72 -11.27
C ARG A 83 -13.59 -8.05 -12.76
N GLU A 84 -13.56 -7.03 -13.63
CA GLU A 84 -13.64 -7.19 -15.08
C GLU A 84 -12.49 -8.05 -15.60
N LEU A 85 -11.26 -7.72 -15.22
CA LEU A 85 -10.06 -8.46 -15.65
C LEU A 85 -10.06 -9.90 -15.12
N LEU A 86 -10.36 -10.11 -13.83
CA LEU A 86 -10.43 -11.46 -13.24
C LEU A 86 -11.51 -12.33 -13.88
N THR A 87 -12.68 -11.74 -14.25
CA THR A 87 -13.77 -12.48 -14.91
C THR A 87 -13.44 -12.80 -16.35
N SER A 88 -12.70 -11.93 -17.06
CA SER A 88 -12.39 -12.11 -18.47
C SER A 88 -11.49 -13.32 -18.76
N GLY A 89 -10.69 -13.73 -17.79
CA GLY A 89 -9.65 -14.75 -17.98
C GLY A 89 -8.56 -14.35 -18.98
N VAL A 90 -8.55 -13.06 -19.40
CA VAL A 90 -7.56 -12.53 -20.35
C VAL A 90 -6.26 -12.23 -19.60
N ASN A 91 -5.14 -12.68 -20.18
CA ASN A 91 -3.82 -12.27 -19.77
C ASN A 91 -3.38 -11.11 -20.66
N ASN A 92 -3.30 -9.89 -20.08
CA ASN A 92 -2.84 -8.72 -20.81
C ASN A 92 -1.32 -8.74 -20.94
N ALA A 93 -0.86 -8.49 -22.17
CA ALA A 93 0.56 -8.58 -22.50
C ALA A 93 1.42 -7.56 -21.74
N HIS A 94 0.93 -6.33 -21.53
CA HIS A 94 1.69 -5.27 -20.85
C HIS A 94 1.59 -5.35 -19.34
N ILE A 95 0.38 -5.46 -18.79
CA ILE A 95 0.13 -5.50 -17.34
C ILE A 95 -1.21 -6.17 -17.03
N ASN A 96 -1.21 -7.00 -16.01
CA ASN A 96 -2.42 -7.51 -15.39
C ASN A 96 -2.72 -6.73 -14.10
N ALA A 97 -3.44 -5.62 -14.24
CA ALA A 97 -3.85 -4.79 -13.12
C ALA A 97 -5.02 -5.44 -12.35
N PHE A 98 -4.78 -6.63 -11.72
CA PHE A 98 -5.79 -7.37 -10.95
C PHE A 98 -6.26 -6.63 -9.69
N GLY A 99 -5.50 -5.64 -9.22
CA GLY A 99 -5.73 -4.97 -7.94
C GLY A 99 -4.93 -5.59 -6.80
N GLY A 100 -5.35 -5.33 -5.58
CA GLY A 100 -4.77 -5.86 -4.34
C GLY A 100 -4.02 -4.83 -3.50
N GLU A 101 -4.21 -4.94 -2.19
CA GLU A 101 -3.63 -4.01 -1.19
C GLU A 101 -2.12 -4.14 -1.03
N ASP A 102 -1.53 -5.25 -1.47
CA ASP A 102 -0.09 -5.49 -1.35
C ASP A 102 0.35 -6.42 -2.47
N ARG A 103 0.98 -5.84 -3.50
CA ARG A 103 1.57 -6.52 -4.64
C ARG A 103 3.07 -6.50 -4.53
N PHE A 104 3.69 -7.65 -4.69
CA PHE A 104 5.14 -7.77 -4.81
C PHE A 104 5.58 -7.49 -6.24
N TRP A 105 6.37 -6.46 -6.42
CA TRP A 105 7.09 -6.16 -7.64
C TRP A 105 8.57 -5.92 -7.35
N LEU A 106 9.34 -5.77 -8.43
CA LEU A 106 10.74 -5.41 -8.41
C LEU A 106 10.95 -4.17 -9.28
N GLY A 107 11.81 -3.27 -8.83
CA GLY A 107 12.31 -2.14 -9.62
C GLY A 107 13.75 -2.35 -10.07
N PRO A 108 14.23 -1.45 -10.96
CA PRO A 108 13.62 -0.23 -11.46
C PRO A 108 12.62 -0.46 -12.60
N GLU A 109 11.58 0.38 -12.64
CA GLU A 109 10.60 0.37 -13.72
C GLU A 109 11.16 1.00 -15.01
N GLY A 110 11.89 2.08 -14.93
CA GLY A 110 12.49 2.79 -16.06
C GLY A 110 14.02 2.91 -15.98
N GLY A 111 14.59 3.56 -16.98
CA GLY A 111 16.02 3.83 -17.08
C GLY A 111 16.85 2.67 -17.63
N GLN A 112 18.15 2.92 -17.73
CA GLN A 112 19.12 2.00 -18.32
C GLN A 112 19.26 0.65 -17.60
N PHE A 113 18.67 0.50 -16.43
CA PHE A 113 18.65 -0.76 -15.66
C PHE A 113 17.24 -1.31 -15.47
N SER A 114 16.26 -0.77 -16.19
CA SER A 114 14.86 -1.23 -16.14
C SER A 114 14.74 -2.72 -16.44
N ILE A 115 13.84 -3.39 -15.72
CA ILE A 115 13.41 -4.76 -16.03
C ILE A 115 12.07 -4.80 -16.79
N PHE A 116 11.51 -3.63 -17.14
CA PHE A 116 10.23 -3.46 -17.84
C PHE A 116 10.39 -3.09 -19.32
N PHE A 117 11.59 -2.76 -19.78
CA PHE A 117 11.89 -2.41 -21.15
C PHE A 117 12.98 -3.31 -21.69
N LYS A 118 12.87 -3.72 -22.96
CA LYS A 118 13.91 -4.49 -23.64
C LYS A 118 15.03 -3.55 -24.08
N LYS A 119 16.22 -4.08 -24.18
CA LYS A 119 17.40 -3.33 -24.62
C LYS A 119 17.17 -2.65 -25.98
N GLY A 120 17.33 -1.32 -25.99
CA GLY A 120 17.18 -0.50 -27.18
C GLY A 120 15.78 0.03 -27.45
N ASP A 121 14.77 -0.41 -26.70
CA ASP A 121 13.41 0.12 -26.82
C ASP A 121 13.33 1.56 -26.32
N PRO A 122 12.46 2.40 -26.90
CA PRO A 122 12.13 3.70 -26.33
C PRO A 122 11.32 3.53 -25.03
N PHE A 123 11.41 4.53 -24.14
CA PHE A 123 10.68 4.53 -22.87
C PHE A 123 9.26 5.12 -23.05
N ASP A 124 8.37 4.34 -23.63
CA ASP A 124 6.96 4.68 -23.85
C ASP A 124 6.03 3.51 -23.48
N LEU A 125 4.72 3.73 -23.49
CA LEU A 125 3.73 2.72 -23.10
C LEU A 125 3.68 1.51 -24.05
N ASP A 126 4.00 1.69 -25.32
CA ASP A 126 3.96 0.61 -26.30
C ASP A 126 5.11 -0.39 -26.11
N HIS A 127 6.19 0.03 -25.47
CA HIS A 127 7.38 -0.76 -25.19
C HIS A 127 7.55 -1.14 -23.71
N TRP A 128 6.59 -0.74 -22.86
CA TRP A 128 6.59 -1.07 -21.45
C TRP A 128 5.90 -2.41 -21.18
N TRP A 129 6.62 -3.36 -20.60
CA TRP A 129 6.15 -4.72 -20.33
C TRP A 129 6.47 -5.12 -18.90
N THR A 130 5.45 -5.42 -18.11
CA THR A 130 5.69 -6.00 -16.78
C THR A 130 6.35 -7.37 -16.95
N PRO A 131 7.49 -7.65 -16.28
CA PRO A 131 8.13 -8.95 -16.37
C PRO A 131 7.16 -10.08 -16.03
N PRO A 132 7.08 -11.18 -16.84
CA PRO A 132 6.12 -12.27 -16.59
C PRO A 132 6.21 -12.83 -15.18
N ALA A 133 7.41 -12.90 -14.59
CA ALA A 133 7.62 -13.43 -13.25
C ALA A 133 6.90 -12.65 -12.14
N VAL A 134 6.58 -11.37 -12.36
CA VAL A 134 5.82 -10.51 -11.42
C VAL A 134 4.46 -10.06 -11.97
N ASN A 135 4.16 -10.34 -13.24
CA ASN A 135 2.87 -10.04 -13.86
C ASN A 135 1.88 -11.21 -13.77
N GLU A 136 2.40 -12.42 -13.84
CA GLU A 136 1.60 -13.64 -13.95
C GLU A 136 2.25 -14.82 -13.21
N GLY A 137 1.46 -15.85 -12.96
CA GLY A 137 1.91 -17.08 -12.34
C GLY A 137 1.91 -17.05 -10.81
N ALA A 138 1.77 -18.23 -10.25
CA ALA A 138 1.67 -18.46 -8.82
C ALA A 138 3.03 -18.32 -8.12
N PHE A 139 2.99 -17.95 -6.84
CA PHE A 139 4.07 -18.23 -5.90
C PHE A 139 3.74 -19.52 -5.13
N ASP A 140 4.75 -20.36 -4.90
CA ASP A 140 4.59 -21.61 -4.18
C ASP A 140 4.32 -21.34 -2.70
N VAL A 141 3.25 -21.93 -2.15
CA VAL A 141 2.98 -21.87 -0.71
C VAL A 141 3.94 -22.80 0.00
N ALA A 142 4.90 -22.26 0.74
CA ALA A 142 5.89 -23.02 1.49
C ALA A 142 5.33 -23.47 2.86
N SER A 143 4.51 -22.63 3.51
CA SER A 143 3.78 -22.95 4.74
C SER A 143 2.60 -22.00 4.93
N GLU A 144 1.57 -22.45 5.66
CA GLU A 144 0.45 -21.62 6.08
C GLU A 144 -0.05 -22.04 7.46
N ASP A 145 -0.54 -21.04 8.22
CA ASP A 145 -1.33 -21.21 9.43
C ASP A 145 -2.44 -20.15 9.47
N ALA A 146 -3.24 -20.11 10.53
CA ALA A 146 -4.40 -19.22 10.62
C ALA A 146 -4.05 -17.72 10.54
N GLY A 147 -2.83 -17.33 10.87
CA GLY A 147 -2.39 -15.94 10.93
C GLY A 147 -1.25 -15.59 9.96
N ARG A 148 -0.74 -16.57 9.17
CA ARG A 148 0.45 -16.36 8.37
C ARG A 148 0.53 -17.30 7.17
N ILE A 149 1.03 -16.79 6.05
CA ILE A 149 1.36 -17.57 4.86
C ILE A 149 2.76 -17.20 4.41
N HIS A 150 3.55 -18.21 4.06
CA HIS A 150 4.88 -18.05 3.49
C HIS A 150 4.89 -18.57 2.05
N PHE A 151 5.44 -17.74 1.15
CA PHE A 151 5.57 -18.01 -0.27
C PHE A 151 7.03 -18.05 -0.70
N ARG A 152 7.30 -18.82 -1.76
CA ARG A 152 8.60 -18.88 -2.41
C ARG A 152 8.45 -18.84 -3.92
N LYS A 153 9.39 -18.16 -4.61
CA LYS A 153 9.49 -18.15 -6.07
C LYS A 153 10.93 -17.97 -6.51
N VAL A 154 11.37 -18.80 -7.45
CA VAL A 154 12.62 -18.57 -8.17
C VAL A 154 12.30 -17.83 -9.47
N MET A 155 13.07 -16.81 -9.79
CA MET A 155 12.89 -15.95 -10.97
C MET A 155 14.19 -15.78 -11.73
N HIS A 156 14.05 -15.65 -13.05
CA HIS A 156 15.10 -15.16 -13.94
C HIS A 156 14.63 -13.87 -14.60
N LEU A 157 15.42 -12.81 -14.50
CA LEU A 157 15.12 -11.49 -15.07
C LEU A 157 16.33 -10.99 -15.86
N GLU A 158 16.08 -10.14 -16.84
CA GLU A 158 17.11 -9.41 -17.58
C GLU A 158 16.74 -7.94 -17.57
N ASN A 159 17.74 -7.06 -17.35
CA ASN A 159 17.50 -5.63 -17.40
C ASN A 159 17.81 -5.04 -18.78
N TYR A 160 17.43 -3.78 -18.99
CA TYR A 160 17.65 -3.03 -20.25
C TYR A 160 19.11 -3.03 -20.72
N SER A 161 20.09 -3.06 -19.81
CA SER A 161 21.51 -3.15 -20.14
C SER A 161 21.94 -4.57 -20.58
N GLY A 162 21.09 -5.59 -20.41
CA GLY A 162 21.38 -6.99 -20.73
C GLY A 162 22.04 -7.75 -19.58
N THR A 163 21.91 -7.26 -18.34
CA THR A 163 22.35 -8.00 -17.15
C THR A 163 21.27 -8.96 -16.71
N ALA A 164 21.65 -10.24 -16.54
CA ALA A 164 20.77 -11.28 -16.03
C ALA A 164 20.82 -11.37 -14.51
N PHE A 165 19.65 -11.61 -13.90
CA PHE A 165 19.46 -11.80 -12.47
C PHE A 165 18.76 -13.14 -12.22
N ASP A 166 19.45 -14.07 -11.61
CA ASP A 166 18.86 -15.29 -11.04
C ASP A 166 18.61 -15.05 -9.56
N LEU A 167 17.36 -15.10 -9.13
CA LEU A 167 17.01 -14.77 -7.76
C LEU A 167 15.93 -15.67 -7.17
N GLU A 168 15.95 -15.79 -5.85
CA GLU A 168 14.87 -16.38 -5.08
C GLU A 168 14.12 -15.26 -4.32
N VAL A 169 12.81 -15.27 -4.42
CA VAL A 169 11.91 -14.47 -3.60
C VAL A 169 11.36 -15.33 -2.49
N ASN A 170 11.44 -14.84 -1.24
CA ASN A 170 10.66 -15.32 -0.11
C ASN A 170 9.77 -14.20 0.37
N ARG A 171 8.48 -14.50 0.56
CA ARG A 171 7.45 -13.54 0.95
C ARG A 171 6.60 -14.15 2.06
N GLU A 172 6.53 -13.49 3.21
CA GLU A 172 5.61 -13.84 4.29
C GLU A 172 4.53 -12.76 4.38
N VAL A 173 3.27 -13.16 4.43
CA VAL A 173 2.13 -12.28 4.80
C VAL A 173 1.63 -12.74 6.16
N ARG A 174 1.66 -11.84 7.16
CA ARG A 174 1.29 -12.13 8.54
C ARG A 174 0.27 -11.13 9.06
N LEU A 175 -0.85 -11.63 9.62
CA LEU A 175 -1.83 -10.83 10.34
C LEU A 175 -1.20 -10.27 11.62
N LEU A 176 -1.48 -9.01 11.95
CA LEU A 176 -0.94 -8.31 13.10
C LEU A 176 -2.04 -7.97 14.12
N GLY A 177 -1.71 -8.12 15.39
CA GLY A 177 -2.57 -7.69 16.49
C GLY A 177 -2.23 -6.29 17.01
N ALA A 178 -3.04 -5.79 17.96
CA ALA A 178 -2.84 -4.48 18.56
C ALA A 178 -1.47 -4.31 19.23
N ALA A 179 -0.89 -5.37 19.80
CA ALA A 179 0.43 -5.33 20.41
C ALA A 179 1.55 -5.13 19.38
N ASP A 180 1.44 -5.78 18.19
CA ASP A 180 2.40 -5.57 17.09
C ASP A 180 2.37 -4.12 16.62
N ILE A 181 1.17 -3.54 16.49
CA ILE A 181 0.97 -2.17 16.02
C ILE A 181 1.45 -1.14 17.05
N ALA A 182 1.20 -1.40 18.34
CA ALA A 182 1.75 -0.58 19.43
C ALA A 182 3.27 -0.59 19.44
N ALA A 183 3.91 -1.71 19.11
CA ALA A 183 5.38 -1.80 19.00
C ALA A 183 5.95 -0.95 17.85
N LEU A 184 5.15 -0.62 16.83
CA LEU A 184 5.50 0.36 15.78
C LEU A 184 5.30 1.82 16.22
N GLY A 185 4.82 2.06 17.44
CA GLY A 185 4.51 3.40 17.95
C GLY A 185 3.15 3.94 17.50
N VAL A 186 2.26 3.09 16.98
CA VAL A 186 0.92 3.47 16.52
C VAL A 186 -0.09 3.19 17.65
N PRO A 187 -0.76 4.21 18.21
CA PRO A 187 -1.81 3.98 19.21
C PRO A 187 -3.02 3.29 18.60
N VAL A 188 -3.66 2.42 19.36
CA VAL A 188 -4.95 1.80 18.98
C VAL A 188 -5.98 2.15 20.04
N PRO A 189 -6.67 3.30 19.94
CA PRO A 189 -7.64 3.75 20.92
C PRO A 189 -8.84 2.81 21.04
N ALA A 190 -9.50 2.80 22.20
CA ALA A 190 -10.71 2.02 22.42
C ALA A 190 -11.81 2.40 21.41
N GLY A 191 -12.54 1.39 20.91
CA GLY A 191 -13.62 1.57 19.95
C GLY A 191 -13.18 1.66 18.48
N VAL A 192 -11.89 1.67 18.19
CA VAL A 192 -11.35 1.56 16.83
C VAL A 192 -11.33 0.09 16.41
N LYS A 193 -11.88 -0.21 15.25
CA LYS A 193 -11.73 -1.49 14.56
C LYS A 193 -10.48 -1.43 13.71
N MET A 194 -9.71 -2.51 13.67
CA MET A 194 -8.44 -2.55 12.97
C MET A 194 -8.28 -3.83 12.17
N ALA A 195 -7.80 -3.72 10.95
CA ALA A 195 -7.16 -4.80 10.21
C ALA A 195 -5.72 -4.38 9.92
N ALA A 196 -4.76 -5.20 10.30
CA ALA A 196 -3.36 -4.92 10.05
C ALA A 196 -2.62 -6.19 9.66
N TYR A 197 -1.71 -6.08 8.70
CA TYR A 197 -0.84 -7.18 8.28
C TYR A 197 0.52 -6.64 7.84
N ALA A 198 1.54 -7.49 7.94
CA ALA A 198 2.85 -7.22 7.38
C ALA A 198 3.16 -8.17 6.24
N SER A 199 3.77 -7.66 5.18
CA SER A 199 4.47 -8.46 4.19
C SER A 199 5.98 -8.31 4.39
N ALA A 200 6.64 -9.40 4.79
CA ALA A 200 8.10 -9.49 4.85
C ALA A 200 8.59 -10.12 3.56
N ASN A 201 9.33 -9.35 2.77
CA ASN A 201 9.75 -9.75 1.44
C ASN A 201 11.27 -9.80 1.37
N SER A 202 11.84 -10.85 0.79
CA SER A 202 13.27 -10.94 0.56
C SER A 202 13.59 -11.38 -0.85
N ILE A 203 14.72 -10.88 -1.36
CA ILE A 203 15.34 -11.36 -2.59
C ILE A 203 16.76 -11.85 -2.27
N THR A 204 17.10 -13.03 -2.78
CA THR A 204 18.44 -13.63 -2.65
C THR A 204 19.04 -13.79 -4.02
N ASN A 205 20.27 -13.31 -4.22
CA ASN A 205 21.02 -13.52 -5.45
C ASN A 205 21.47 -14.97 -5.56
N LEU A 206 20.90 -15.75 -6.49
CA LEU A 206 21.27 -17.14 -6.80
C LEU A 206 22.35 -17.23 -7.86
N GLY A 207 22.66 -16.12 -8.57
CA GLY A 207 23.69 -16.08 -9.61
C GLY A 207 25.10 -16.17 -9.01
N ALA A 208 26.07 -16.51 -9.86
CA ALA A 208 27.49 -16.56 -9.47
C ALA A 208 28.12 -15.16 -9.30
N ASN A 209 27.58 -14.16 -10.00
CA ASN A 209 28.12 -12.80 -10.01
C ASN A 209 27.41 -11.89 -9.03
N ALA A 210 28.15 -10.96 -8.43
CA ALA A 210 27.56 -9.89 -7.62
C ALA A 210 26.74 -8.92 -8.49
N TRP A 211 25.65 -8.42 -7.95
CA TRP A 211 24.91 -7.29 -8.50
C TRP A 211 25.62 -6.00 -8.12
N THR A 212 25.93 -5.16 -9.09
CA THR A 212 26.72 -3.93 -8.90
C THR A 212 26.04 -2.73 -9.53
N LYS A 213 26.41 -1.53 -9.11
CA LYS A 213 25.89 -0.28 -9.70
C LYS A 213 26.17 -0.18 -11.21
N ASP A 214 27.29 -0.72 -11.67
CA ASP A 214 27.68 -0.65 -13.08
C ASP A 214 26.82 -1.52 -13.98
N THR A 215 26.27 -2.61 -13.44
CA THR A 215 25.46 -3.58 -14.18
C THR A 215 23.98 -3.47 -13.87
N GLY A 216 23.63 -2.63 -12.89
CA GLY A 216 22.27 -2.44 -12.41
C GLY A 216 21.97 -3.23 -11.13
N LEU A 217 21.07 -2.68 -10.34
CA LEU A 217 20.61 -3.26 -9.08
C LEU A 217 19.08 -3.38 -9.11
N LEU A 218 18.56 -4.36 -8.43
CA LEU A 218 17.12 -4.50 -8.19
C LEU A 218 16.70 -3.83 -6.87
N SER A 219 15.42 -3.52 -6.71
CA SER A 219 14.79 -3.21 -5.44
C SER A 219 13.51 -4.01 -5.26
N ILE A 220 13.15 -4.34 -4.02
CA ILE A 220 11.81 -4.80 -3.70
C ILE A 220 10.89 -3.59 -3.73
N TRP A 221 9.76 -3.72 -4.42
CA TRP A 221 8.79 -2.64 -4.58
C TRP A 221 7.39 -3.19 -4.27
N ILE A 222 6.80 -2.71 -3.18
CA ILE A 222 5.47 -3.13 -2.75
C ILE A 222 4.48 -2.03 -3.11
N LEU A 223 3.42 -2.42 -3.82
CA LEU A 223 2.39 -1.51 -4.31
C LEU A 223 1.02 -1.95 -3.79
N GLY A 224 0.36 -1.08 -3.04
CA GLY A 224 -0.99 -1.32 -2.54
C GLY A 224 -2.03 -0.52 -3.31
N MET A 225 -2.96 -1.19 -4.00
CA MET A 225 -4.12 -0.59 -4.66
C MET A 225 -5.33 -0.59 -3.73
N PHE A 226 -5.84 0.59 -3.40
CA PHE A 226 -6.95 0.78 -2.46
C PHE A 226 -8.18 1.36 -3.15
N ASN A 227 -9.36 1.05 -2.61
CA ASN A 227 -10.62 1.63 -3.05
C ASN A 227 -10.64 3.14 -2.78
N PRO A 228 -10.84 4.00 -3.81
CA PRO A 228 -10.87 5.44 -3.64
C PRO A 228 -12.26 5.92 -3.25
N SER A 229 -12.34 7.11 -2.66
CA SER A 229 -13.56 7.89 -2.57
C SER A 229 -13.29 9.33 -3.01
N PRO A 230 -14.32 10.12 -3.32
CA PRO A 230 -14.13 11.54 -3.64
C PRO A 230 -13.51 12.35 -2.50
N SER A 231 -13.52 11.83 -1.29
CA SER A 231 -12.98 12.47 -0.08
C SER A 231 -11.67 11.86 0.41
N THR A 232 -11.08 10.94 -0.35
CA THR A 232 -9.80 10.33 0.02
C THR A 232 -8.65 11.31 -0.21
N THR A 233 -7.91 11.59 0.87
CA THR A 233 -6.66 12.35 0.83
C THR A 233 -5.52 11.48 1.31
N ILE A 234 -4.50 11.34 0.49
CA ILE A 234 -3.23 10.70 0.82
C ILE A 234 -2.38 11.68 1.60
N VAL A 235 -1.69 11.18 2.64
CA VAL A 235 -0.96 11.99 3.62
C VAL A 235 0.41 11.35 3.84
N ILE A 236 1.49 12.08 3.49
CA ILE A 236 2.84 11.56 3.65
C ILE A 236 3.68 12.56 4.46
N PRO A 237 4.00 12.26 5.73
CA PRO A 237 4.90 13.09 6.51
C PRO A 237 6.34 12.94 6.00
N PHE A 238 7.10 14.03 5.99
CA PHE A 238 8.48 14.03 5.54
C PHE A 238 9.42 14.78 6.51
N LYS A 239 10.73 14.58 6.38
CA LYS A 239 11.75 15.32 7.17
C LYS A 239 11.85 16.74 6.62
N THR A 240 11.58 17.73 7.47
CA THR A 240 11.75 19.14 7.15
C THR A 240 13.22 19.57 7.19
N GLY A 241 13.58 20.58 6.43
CA GLY A 241 14.93 21.14 6.34
C GLY A 241 15.18 21.83 5.00
N PRO A 242 16.33 22.49 4.82
CA PRO A 242 16.67 23.19 3.60
C PRO A 242 16.62 22.30 2.36
N GLU A 243 16.07 22.79 1.26
CA GLU A 243 16.03 22.06 -0.01
C GLU A 243 17.43 21.85 -0.59
N SER A 244 18.35 22.77 -0.32
CA SER A 244 19.75 22.66 -0.71
C SER A 244 20.49 21.46 -0.10
N GLU A 245 19.99 20.92 1.05
CA GLU A 245 20.58 19.79 1.75
C GLU A 245 19.81 18.48 1.54
N LEU A 246 18.48 18.58 1.54
CA LEU A 246 17.58 17.40 1.55
C LEU A 246 16.90 17.16 0.18
N GLY A 247 17.11 18.03 -0.80
CA GLY A 247 16.36 18.02 -2.05
C GLY A 247 14.92 18.48 -1.89
N PRO A 248 14.08 18.38 -2.95
CA PRO A 248 12.69 18.79 -2.92
C PRO A 248 11.88 18.00 -1.87
N ALA A 249 10.83 18.60 -1.32
CA ALA A 249 9.94 17.95 -0.35
C ALA A 249 9.17 16.77 -0.95
N VAL A 250 8.87 16.86 -2.25
CA VAL A 250 8.15 15.84 -3.03
C VAL A 250 8.64 15.88 -4.47
N ASN A 251 8.79 14.71 -5.09
CA ASN A 251 8.96 14.54 -6.53
C ASN A 251 7.57 14.34 -7.16
N ASP A 252 7.17 15.19 -8.09
CA ASP A 252 5.90 15.13 -8.81
C ASP A 252 6.08 15.18 -10.33
N ALA A 253 7.23 14.70 -10.81
CA ALA A 253 7.62 14.77 -12.22
C ALA A 253 7.30 13.50 -13.04
N TYR A 254 6.83 12.41 -12.42
CA TYR A 254 6.65 11.09 -13.08
C TYR A 254 5.74 11.13 -14.31
N PHE A 255 4.58 11.80 -14.22
CA PHE A 255 3.60 11.93 -15.29
C PHE A 255 3.28 13.40 -15.61
N GLY A 256 4.22 14.29 -15.34
CA GLY A 256 4.09 15.73 -15.40
C GLY A 256 3.66 16.33 -14.06
N LYS A 257 3.76 17.63 -13.95
CA LYS A 257 3.50 18.41 -12.74
C LYS A 257 2.07 18.18 -12.24
N VAL A 258 1.92 17.82 -10.96
CA VAL A 258 0.61 17.62 -10.35
C VAL A 258 -0.07 18.98 -10.10
N PRO A 259 -1.34 19.17 -10.49
CA PRO A 259 -2.08 20.40 -10.23
C PRO A 259 -2.20 20.76 -8.74
N ALA A 260 -2.20 22.05 -8.42
CA ALA A 260 -2.19 22.55 -7.04
C ALA A 260 -3.48 22.25 -6.24
N ASP A 261 -4.58 21.93 -6.92
CA ASP A 261 -5.82 21.47 -6.28
C ASP A 261 -5.78 19.97 -5.92
N ARG A 262 -4.72 19.25 -6.34
CA ARG A 262 -4.53 17.84 -6.12
C ARG A 262 -3.29 17.50 -5.27
N LEU A 263 -2.37 18.44 -5.11
CA LEU A 263 -1.13 18.29 -4.34
C LEU A 263 -0.85 19.55 -3.54
N ALA A 264 -0.71 19.39 -2.23
CA ALA A 264 -0.28 20.47 -1.33
C ALA A 264 0.85 19.98 -0.42
N VAL A 265 1.81 20.85 -0.13
CA VAL A 265 2.91 20.60 0.82
C VAL A 265 2.85 21.65 1.90
N LYS A 266 2.62 21.21 3.14
CA LYS A 266 2.47 22.12 4.27
C LYS A 266 2.98 21.47 5.57
N ASP A 267 3.73 22.24 6.37
CA ASP A 267 4.15 21.90 7.73
C ASP A 267 4.79 20.49 7.88
N GLY A 268 5.61 20.08 6.89
CA GLY A 268 6.28 18.78 6.90
C GLY A 268 5.40 17.60 6.48
N VAL A 269 4.27 17.87 5.84
CA VAL A 269 3.32 16.89 5.33
C VAL A 269 2.98 17.17 3.88
N VAL A 270 2.96 16.13 3.07
CA VAL A 270 2.41 16.13 1.70
C VAL A 270 0.98 15.64 1.75
N PHE A 271 0.06 16.40 1.13
CA PHE A 271 -1.33 16.03 0.91
C PHE A 271 -1.54 15.80 -0.59
N PHE A 272 -2.07 14.64 -0.96
CA PHE A 272 -2.26 14.27 -2.35
C PHE A 272 -3.66 13.66 -2.55
N SER A 273 -4.31 13.97 -3.66
CA SER A 273 -5.66 13.46 -3.94
C SER A 273 -5.64 11.98 -4.30
N GLY A 274 -6.41 11.16 -3.57
CA GLY A 274 -6.57 9.72 -3.78
C GLY A 274 -7.96 9.34 -4.31
N ASP A 275 -8.52 10.12 -5.25
CA ASP A 275 -9.92 9.97 -5.71
C ASP A 275 -10.11 9.05 -6.93
N GLY A 276 -9.03 8.51 -7.51
CA GLY A 276 -9.07 7.63 -8.68
C GLY A 276 -9.55 8.31 -9.97
N LYS A 277 -9.35 9.64 -10.12
CA LYS A 277 -9.92 10.42 -11.24
C LYS A 277 -8.90 11.16 -12.10
N TYR A 278 -7.65 11.24 -11.69
CA TYR A 278 -6.61 11.99 -12.40
C TYR A 278 -5.28 11.27 -12.27
N ARG A 279 -4.74 10.77 -13.38
CA ARG A 279 -3.47 10.03 -13.40
C ARG A 279 -2.32 10.91 -12.96
N SER A 280 -1.75 10.60 -11.81
CA SER A 280 -0.62 11.33 -11.23
C SER A 280 0.15 10.44 -10.27
N LYS A 281 1.44 10.72 -10.12
CA LYS A 281 2.33 9.99 -9.21
C LYS A 281 3.27 10.96 -8.51
N ILE A 282 3.51 10.71 -7.23
CA ILE A 282 4.46 11.47 -6.41
C ILE A 282 5.46 10.52 -5.75
N GLY A 283 6.60 11.07 -5.31
CA GLY A 283 7.64 10.32 -4.62
C GLY A 283 8.32 11.11 -3.51
N ILE A 284 8.85 10.39 -2.53
CA ILE A 284 9.61 10.94 -1.40
C ILE A 284 11.00 10.31 -1.37
N SER A 285 12.02 11.14 -1.45
CA SER A 285 13.42 10.74 -1.49
C SER A 285 13.93 10.15 -0.17
N PRO A 286 15.05 9.40 -0.17
CA PRO A 286 15.68 8.88 1.05
C PRO A 286 16.04 9.95 2.07
N ALA A 287 16.43 11.15 1.62
CA ALA A 287 16.76 12.27 2.51
C ALA A 287 15.52 12.81 3.25
N ARG A 288 14.35 12.70 2.65
CA ARG A 288 13.07 13.23 3.16
C ARG A 288 12.21 12.20 3.87
N VAL A 289 12.37 10.91 3.60
CA VAL A 289 11.45 9.86 4.05
C VAL A 289 11.35 9.75 5.56
N LYS A 290 10.13 9.60 6.06
CA LYS A 290 9.76 9.04 7.37
C LYS A 290 9.14 7.67 7.17
N PRO A 291 9.14 6.77 8.19
CA PRO A 291 8.75 5.36 8.00
C PRO A 291 7.24 5.14 7.84
N PHE A 292 6.43 6.19 7.70
CA PHE A 292 4.99 6.12 7.54
C PHE A 292 4.50 6.93 6.36
N ALA A 293 3.47 6.41 5.70
CA ALA A 293 2.57 7.13 4.81
C ALA A 293 1.14 6.67 5.09
N GLY A 294 0.13 7.37 4.59
CA GLY A 294 -1.25 6.94 4.80
C GLY A 294 -2.24 7.68 3.94
N SER A 295 -3.51 7.42 4.17
CA SER A 295 -4.64 8.11 3.57
C SER A 295 -5.82 8.16 4.54
N TYR A 296 -6.66 9.16 4.38
CA TYR A 296 -7.91 9.27 5.11
C TYR A 296 -9.09 9.40 4.13
N ASP A 297 -10.02 8.46 4.22
CA ASP A 297 -11.32 8.52 3.56
C ASP A 297 -12.36 9.08 4.54
N ALA A 298 -12.69 10.35 4.37
CA ALA A 298 -13.63 11.05 5.25
C ALA A 298 -15.09 10.58 5.07
N ALA A 299 -15.45 10.00 3.92
CA ALA A 299 -16.81 9.50 3.67
C ALA A 299 -17.11 8.24 4.48
N ASN A 300 -16.12 7.37 4.62
CA ASN A 300 -16.23 6.09 5.31
C ASN A 300 -15.59 6.08 6.70
N GLU A 301 -14.97 7.19 7.13
CA GLU A 301 -14.21 7.29 8.39
C GLU A 301 -13.16 6.16 8.51
N VAL A 302 -12.36 5.99 7.44
CA VAL A 302 -11.26 5.01 7.36
C VAL A 302 -9.93 5.74 7.27
N LEU A 303 -9.04 5.44 8.21
CA LEU A 303 -7.64 5.84 8.18
C LEU A 303 -6.80 4.63 7.78
N THR A 304 -6.11 4.71 6.64
CA THR A 304 -5.15 3.70 6.19
C THR A 304 -3.74 4.22 6.46
N LEU A 305 -2.91 3.39 7.06
CA LEU A 305 -1.49 3.67 7.26
C LEU A 305 -0.66 2.56 6.61
N VAL A 306 0.47 2.94 6.04
CA VAL A 306 1.54 2.01 5.69
C VAL A 306 2.81 2.36 6.46
N HIS A 307 3.51 1.34 6.94
CA HIS A 307 4.81 1.46 7.58
C HIS A 307 5.83 0.64 6.79
N LEU A 308 7.05 1.14 6.68
CA LEU A 308 8.11 0.50 5.91
C LEU A 308 9.42 0.44 6.67
N THR A 309 10.24 -0.54 6.33
CA THR A 309 11.63 -0.58 6.78
C THR A 309 12.44 0.50 6.07
N VAL A 310 13.01 1.43 6.80
CA VAL A 310 13.97 2.43 6.31
C VAL A 310 15.33 2.15 6.97
N PRO A 311 16.26 1.43 6.29
CA PRO A 311 17.57 1.14 6.87
C PRO A 311 18.37 2.42 7.10
N GLN A 312 19.02 2.50 8.25
CA GLN A 312 19.84 3.67 8.60
C GLN A 312 20.99 3.85 7.61
N GLY A 313 21.14 5.06 7.08
CA GLY A 313 22.24 5.42 6.16
C GLY A 313 22.05 4.93 4.72
N ALA A 314 20.96 4.23 4.39
CA ALA A 314 20.67 3.84 3.02
C ALA A 314 20.28 5.08 2.20
N THR A 315 21.02 5.34 1.13
CA THR A 315 20.80 6.48 0.22
C THR A 315 20.54 6.06 -1.22
N ASP A 316 20.97 4.86 -1.59
CA ASP A 316 20.80 4.34 -2.94
C ASP A 316 19.44 3.63 -3.07
N TYR A 317 18.56 4.22 -3.87
CA TYR A 317 17.27 3.65 -4.25
C TYR A 317 17.16 3.70 -5.77
N VAL A 318 16.64 2.63 -6.40
CA VAL A 318 16.56 2.61 -7.86
C VAL A 318 15.60 3.70 -8.34
N ASN A 319 16.03 4.43 -9.37
CA ASN A 319 15.21 5.44 -10.01
C ASN A 319 14.36 4.80 -11.12
N SER A 320 13.05 4.99 -11.05
CA SER A 320 12.08 4.40 -11.97
C SER A 320 11.56 5.35 -13.05
N MET A 321 12.18 6.52 -13.25
CA MET A 321 11.82 7.44 -14.33
C MET A 321 12.09 6.81 -15.71
N TRP A 322 11.17 7.04 -16.65
CA TRP A 322 11.21 6.45 -18.00
C TRP A 322 12.12 7.25 -18.93
N GLU A 323 13.41 7.25 -18.63
CA GLU A 323 14.46 7.92 -19.38
C GLU A 323 15.83 7.32 -19.05
N ILE A 324 16.84 7.55 -19.88
CA ILE A 324 18.23 7.27 -19.50
C ILE A 324 18.62 8.26 -18.41
N GLN A 325 19.02 7.76 -17.26
CA GLN A 325 19.17 8.55 -16.04
C GLN A 325 20.63 8.87 -15.75
N GLU A 326 20.92 10.12 -15.44
CA GLU A 326 22.23 10.52 -14.92
C GLU A 326 22.51 9.91 -13.53
N LYS A 327 21.45 9.77 -12.71
CA LYS A 327 21.51 9.26 -11.33
C LYS A 327 20.55 8.09 -11.13
N PRO A 328 20.91 6.88 -11.62
CA PRO A 328 19.99 5.72 -11.60
C PRO A 328 19.69 5.16 -10.21
N PHE A 329 20.40 5.62 -9.17
CA PHE A 329 20.20 5.22 -7.77
C PHE A 329 19.75 6.38 -6.87
N ALA A 330 19.24 7.48 -7.46
CA ALA A 330 18.62 8.59 -6.74
C ALA A 330 17.08 8.53 -6.84
N GLY A 331 16.52 7.34 -6.62
CA GLY A 331 15.09 7.11 -6.66
C GLY A 331 14.39 7.41 -5.34
N ASP A 332 13.05 7.22 -5.34
CA ASP A 332 12.20 7.48 -4.19
C ASP A 332 11.96 6.21 -3.36
N VAL A 333 11.75 6.40 -2.05
CA VAL A 333 11.51 5.34 -1.06
C VAL A 333 10.03 5.06 -0.89
N VAL A 334 9.22 6.13 -0.89
CA VAL A 334 7.77 6.09 -0.84
C VAL A 334 7.25 6.73 -2.10
N ASN A 335 6.36 6.04 -2.79
CA ASN A 335 5.59 6.63 -3.88
C ASN A 335 4.10 6.55 -3.58
N SER A 336 3.34 7.36 -4.25
CA SER A 336 1.89 7.25 -4.29
C SER A 336 1.39 7.59 -5.68
N TYR A 337 0.48 6.75 -6.16
CA TYR A 337 -0.17 6.90 -7.46
C TYR A 337 -1.67 7.11 -7.28
N ASN A 338 -2.24 7.98 -8.09
CA ASN A 338 -3.68 8.13 -8.23
C ASN A 338 -4.05 7.85 -9.68
N ASP A 339 -4.98 6.90 -9.88
CA ASP A 339 -5.36 6.49 -11.21
C ASP A 339 -6.27 7.53 -11.91
N GLY A 340 -6.31 7.41 -13.21
CA GLY A 340 -7.10 8.22 -14.10
C GLY A 340 -6.72 8.00 -15.57
N PRO A 341 -7.43 8.60 -16.53
CA PRO A 341 -7.10 8.46 -17.95
C PRO A 341 -5.67 8.92 -18.26
N ALA A 342 -4.90 8.07 -18.95
CA ALA A 342 -3.53 8.38 -19.37
C ALA A 342 -3.46 9.51 -20.41
N SER A 343 -4.55 9.70 -21.18
CA SER A 343 -4.75 10.80 -22.14
C SER A 343 -6.26 11.09 -22.26
N PRO A 344 -6.65 12.25 -22.79
CA PRO A 344 -8.06 12.57 -22.99
C PRO A 344 -8.80 11.47 -23.75
N GLY A 345 -9.86 10.91 -23.14
CA GLY A 345 -10.67 9.83 -23.72
C GLY A 345 -10.13 8.41 -23.54
N ALA A 346 -8.94 8.22 -23.01
CA ALA A 346 -8.42 6.89 -22.68
C ALA A 346 -9.18 6.27 -21.50
N LYS A 347 -9.36 4.94 -21.54
CA LYS A 347 -9.89 4.19 -20.39
C LYS A 347 -8.80 4.11 -19.30
N PRO A 348 -9.08 4.48 -18.04
CA PRO A 348 -8.14 4.27 -16.94
C PRO A 348 -7.98 2.76 -16.65
N LEU A 349 -6.97 2.39 -15.88
CA LEU A 349 -6.77 1.01 -15.40
C LEU A 349 -7.91 0.59 -14.45
N GLY A 350 -8.40 1.53 -13.66
CA GLY A 350 -9.56 1.37 -12.78
C GLY A 350 -9.61 2.54 -11.80
N PRO A 351 -10.66 2.73 -11.02
CA PRO A 351 -10.63 3.77 -10.00
C PRO A 351 -9.89 3.24 -8.76
N PHE A 352 -8.61 3.57 -8.59
CA PHE A 352 -7.81 3.24 -7.40
C PHE A 352 -6.79 4.33 -7.10
N TYR A 353 -6.25 4.29 -5.89
CA TYR A 353 -5.00 4.98 -5.54
C TYR A 353 -4.02 3.98 -4.94
N GLU A 354 -2.72 4.33 -4.96
CA GLU A 354 -1.68 3.46 -4.41
C GLU A 354 -0.90 4.15 -3.29
N LEU A 355 -0.50 3.32 -2.31
CA LEU A 355 0.60 3.61 -1.39
C LEU A 355 1.70 2.59 -1.66
N GLU A 356 2.89 3.07 -1.98
CA GLU A 356 3.98 2.24 -2.46
C GLU A 356 5.22 2.44 -1.58
N THR A 357 5.99 1.36 -1.39
CA THR A 357 7.26 1.43 -0.67
C THR A 357 8.34 0.62 -1.36
N SER A 358 9.56 1.15 -1.35
CA SER A 358 10.72 0.51 -1.98
C SER A 358 11.82 0.19 -0.97
N SER A 359 12.50 -0.92 -1.17
CA SER A 359 13.75 -1.22 -0.49
C SER A 359 14.89 -0.38 -1.08
N PRO A 360 16.02 -0.23 -0.38
CA PRO A 360 17.25 0.20 -1.02
C PRO A 360 17.61 -0.68 -2.23
N ALA A 361 18.45 -0.15 -3.11
CA ALA A 361 19.01 -0.88 -4.23
C ALA A 361 19.89 -2.04 -3.73
N ALA A 362 19.63 -3.24 -4.24
CA ALA A 362 20.18 -4.49 -3.75
C ALA A 362 21.57 -4.78 -4.35
N ALA A 363 22.63 -4.27 -3.74
CA ALA A 363 24.01 -4.62 -4.08
C ALA A 363 24.37 -5.94 -3.40
N LEU A 364 24.04 -7.07 -4.00
CA LEU A 364 24.15 -8.41 -3.41
C LEU A 364 25.25 -9.25 -4.08
N GLY A 365 26.18 -9.75 -3.27
CA GLY A 365 27.05 -10.86 -3.69
C GLY A 365 26.25 -12.16 -3.91
N SER A 366 26.88 -13.18 -4.51
CA SER A 366 26.27 -14.51 -4.65
C SER A 366 25.84 -15.06 -3.27
N GLY A 367 24.57 -15.51 -3.15
CA GLY A 367 23.96 -15.94 -1.90
C GLY A 367 23.55 -14.80 -0.95
N GLY A 368 23.86 -13.55 -1.28
CA GLY A 368 23.45 -12.38 -0.49
C GLY A 368 21.93 -12.14 -0.57
N THR A 369 21.38 -11.64 0.53
CA THR A 369 19.92 -11.42 0.67
C THR A 369 19.61 -10.00 1.13
N LEU A 370 18.61 -9.37 0.54
CA LEU A 370 17.99 -8.12 0.98
C LEU A 370 16.58 -8.43 1.49
N VAL A 371 16.17 -7.74 2.57
CA VAL A 371 14.83 -7.85 3.15
C VAL A 371 14.15 -6.49 3.18
N HIS A 372 12.87 -6.45 2.82
CA HIS A 372 12.00 -5.28 2.96
C HIS A 372 10.68 -5.68 3.62
N VAL A 373 10.31 -4.99 4.69
CA VAL A 373 9.04 -5.21 5.38
C VAL A 373 8.13 -4.03 5.11
N HIS A 374 6.94 -4.33 4.60
CA HIS A 374 5.83 -3.40 4.41
C HIS A 374 4.68 -3.82 5.32
N THR A 375 4.10 -2.86 6.03
CA THR A 375 2.97 -3.11 6.94
C THR A 375 1.81 -2.22 6.52
N THR A 376 0.65 -2.81 6.27
CA THR A 376 -0.60 -2.09 5.99
C THR A 376 -1.53 -2.19 7.20
N MET A 377 -2.14 -1.06 7.56
CA MET A 377 -3.03 -0.95 8.70
C MET A 377 -4.26 -0.12 8.30
N HIS A 378 -5.43 -0.68 8.50
CA HIS A 378 -6.71 0.03 8.32
C HIS A 378 -7.39 0.21 9.67
N PHE A 379 -7.80 1.43 9.95
CA PHE A 379 -8.50 1.81 11.16
C PHE A 379 -9.85 2.39 10.78
N ALA A 380 -10.93 1.87 11.35
CA ALA A 380 -12.28 2.37 11.18
C ALA A 380 -12.92 2.60 12.55
N GLY A 381 -13.59 3.73 12.75
CA GLY A 381 -14.19 4.04 14.04
C GLY A 381 -14.46 5.51 14.26
N PRO A 382 -14.72 5.92 15.51
CA PRO A 382 -15.04 7.31 15.82
C PRO A 382 -13.96 8.29 15.36
N LYS A 383 -14.34 9.36 14.65
CA LYS A 383 -13.43 10.37 14.11
C LYS A 383 -12.41 10.88 15.13
N LYS A 384 -12.81 11.08 16.39
CA LYS A 384 -11.90 11.51 17.46
C LYS A 384 -10.75 10.51 17.71
N ALA A 385 -11.06 9.23 17.68
CA ALA A 385 -10.05 8.19 17.89
C ALA A 385 -9.11 8.04 16.68
N LEU A 386 -9.65 8.17 15.46
CA LEU A 386 -8.85 8.21 14.24
C LEU A 386 -7.98 9.48 14.19
N ASP A 387 -8.47 10.64 14.66
CA ASP A 387 -7.70 11.89 14.75
C ASP A 387 -6.50 11.74 15.70
N GLU A 388 -6.64 11.01 16.80
CA GLU A 388 -5.55 10.68 17.71
C GLU A 388 -4.46 9.88 17.00
N ILE A 389 -4.82 8.85 16.24
CA ILE A 389 -3.86 8.05 15.46
C ILE A 389 -3.16 8.93 14.41
N ALA A 390 -3.92 9.71 13.63
CA ALA A 390 -3.38 10.56 12.57
C ALA A 390 -2.38 11.59 13.11
N ARG A 391 -2.69 12.27 14.23
CA ARG A 391 -1.77 13.23 14.86
C ARG A 391 -0.50 12.58 15.36
N ASN A 392 -0.61 11.41 15.99
CA ASN A 392 0.57 10.71 16.51
C ASN A 392 1.50 10.20 15.41
N VAL A 393 0.95 9.68 14.30
CA VAL A 393 1.71 8.98 13.27
C VAL A 393 2.05 9.86 12.09
N LEU A 394 1.07 10.64 11.59
CA LEU A 394 1.23 11.49 10.42
C LEU A 394 1.57 12.95 10.77
N GLY A 395 1.46 13.32 12.06
CA GLY A 395 1.75 14.68 12.54
C GLY A 395 0.67 15.71 12.20
N VAL A 396 -0.52 15.28 11.75
CA VAL A 396 -1.60 16.15 11.30
C VAL A 396 -2.96 15.60 11.69
N GLY A 397 -3.93 16.45 11.99
CA GLY A 397 -5.29 16.05 12.37
C GLY A 397 -6.21 15.85 11.18
N LEU A 398 -7.28 15.06 11.37
CA LEU A 398 -8.24 14.73 10.30
C LEU A 398 -8.93 15.95 9.72
N GLU A 399 -9.24 16.97 10.53
CA GLU A 399 -9.86 18.20 10.04
C GLU A 399 -8.93 18.98 9.08
N GLU A 400 -7.62 18.97 9.35
CA GLU A 400 -6.61 19.56 8.48
C GLU A 400 -6.46 18.76 7.18
N ILE A 401 -6.49 17.42 7.26
CA ILE A 401 -6.47 16.54 6.10
C ILE A 401 -7.67 16.80 5.19
N GLU A 402 -8.88 16.87 5.76
CA GLU A 402 -10.12 17.14 5.00
C GLU A 402 -10.12 18.49 4.27
N LYS A 403 -9.37 19.46 4.78
CA LYS A 403 -9.30 20.82 4.24
C LYS A 403 -8.09 21.07 3.34
N ALA A 404 -7.11 20.17 3.35
CA ALA A 404 -5.79 20.41 2.77
C ALA A 404 -5.82 20.71 1.25
N LEU A 405 -6.72 20.07 0.50
CA LEU A 405 -6.90 20.21 -0.94
C LEU A 405 -8.16 20.98 -1.33
N ARG A 406 -8.92 21.51 -0.36
CA ARG A 406 -10.09 22.35 -0.62
C ARG A 406 -9.62 23.78 -0.84
N LYS A 407 -10.08 24.41 -1.93
CA LYS A 407 -9.95 25.85 -2.18
C LYS A 407 -10.95 26.63 -1.35
#